data_3afd3bf10a412f65eec1c9ef63e6aa80
#
_entry.id   3afd3bf10a412f65eec1c9ef63e6aa80
#
_cell.length_a   1.000
_cell.length_b   1.000
_cell.length_c   1.000
_cell.angle_alpha   90.00
_cell.angle_beta   90.00
_cell.angle_gamma   90.00
#
_symmetry.space_group_name_H-M   'P 1'
#
loop_
_entity.id
_entity.type
_entity.pdbx_description
1 polymer ?
#
loop_
_entity_poly.entity_id
_entity_poly.type
_entity_poly.pdbx_seq_one_letter_code
_entity_poly.pdbx_strand_id
1 'polypeptide(L)'
;RAVVANDVDAGTFGEYRFGAGRGARCVLGVFPGTGIGGACIYEGRIIRGRTGSCMEIGHIRVEAEGRLCGCGQRGCLESVASRLAISAEAAAAVYRGEGAALRRLAGTDLSEIKSGTLAKAIKAGDSVIEAIVRNAARRIGLAVADAVNLLAPDVVVLGGGLVEAMPELILGEARKAICGRAMKAFTKDIKIVPAE
;
A
#
# COMPACT_ATOMS: atom_id res chain seq x y z
N ARG A 1 -4.49 -18.22 -26.85
CA ARG A 1 -3.17 -18.24 -26.20
C ARG A 1 -3.33 -17.69 -24.78
N ALA A 2 -2.99 -18.47 -23.76
CA ALA A 2 -2.92 -17.98 -22.39
C ALA A 2 -1.56 -17.30 -22.16
N VAL A 3 -1.54 -16.20 -21.40
CA VAL A 3 -0.33 -15.49 -20.97
C VAL A 3 -0.37 -15.42 -19.46
N VAL A 4 0.71 -15.81 -18.80
CA VAL A 4 0.89 -15.66 -17.36
C VAL A 4 1.54 -14.30 -17.11
N ALA A 5 0.96 -13.51 -16.21
CA ALA A 5 1.49 -12.22 -15.80
C ALA A 5 1.46 -12.14 -14.26
N ASN A 6 2.28 -11.27 -13.68
CA ASN A 6 2.19 -10.92 -12.28
C ASN A 6 0.82 -10.24 -12.03
N ASP A 7 0.17 -10.53 -10.90
CA ASP A 7 -1.17 -10.02 -10.57
C ASP A 7 -1.20 -8.50 -10.42
N VAL A 8 -0.15 -7.89 -9.85
CA VAL A 8 -0.03 -6.44 -9.70
C VAL A 8 0.21 -5.76 -11.05
N ASP A 9 1.02 -6.37 -11.93
CA ASP A 9 1.19 -5.92 -13.31
C ASP A 9 -0.14 -5.94 -14.06
N ALA A 10 -0.88 -7.04 -13.95
CA ALA A 10 -2.17 -7.21 -14.60
C ALA A 10 -3.21 -6.21 -14.06
N GLY A 11 -3.28 -6.04 -12.73
CA GLY A 11 -4.16 -5.07 -12.07
C GLY A 11 -3.85 -3.64 -12.50
N THR A 12 -2.58 -3.23 -12.46
CA THR A 12 -2.17 -1.88 -12.89
C THR A 12 -2.45 -1.65 -14.37
N PHE A 13 -2.26 -2.68 -15.21
CA PHE A 13 -2.59 -2.58 -16.63
C PHE A 13 -4.10 -2.50 -16.87
N GLY A 14 -4.90 -3.19 -16.05
CA GLY A 14 -6.36 -3.06 -16.03
C GLY A 14 -6.80 -1.62 -15.72
N GLU A 15 -6.24 -1.03 -14.65
CA GLU A 15 -6.47 0.37 -14.28
C GLU A 15 -6.08 1.36 -15.39
N TYR A 16 -4.95 1.12 -16.04
CA TYR A 16 -4.52 1.93 -17.20
C TYR A 16 -5.49 1.84 -18.37
N ARG A 17 -6.03 0.64 -18.67
CA ARG A 17 -6.88 0.42 -19.85
C ARG A 17 -8.34 0.79 -19.60
N PHE A 18 -8.86 0.50 -18.43
CA PHE A 18 -10.31 0.51 -18.18
C PHE A 18 -10.71 1.33 -16.94
N GLY A 19 -9.80 1.51 -15.98
CA GLY A 19 -10.06 2.12 -14.68
C GLY A 19 -9.49 3.53 -14.52
N ALA A 20 -9.08 3.85 -13.31
CA ALA A 20 -8.66 5.17 -12.83
C ALA A 20 -7.44 5.76 -13.57
N GLY A 21 -6.63 4.93 -14.24
CA GLY A 21 -5.46 5.34 -15.02
C GLY A 21 -5.71 5.65 -16.50
N ARG A 22 -6.96 5.63 -16.97
CA ARG A 22 -7.28 5.88 -18.40
C ARG A 22 -6.78 7.22 -18.89
N GLY A 23 -6.11 7.20 -20.04
CA GLY A 23 -5.59 8.40 -20.71
C GLY A 23 -4.31 8.97 -20.12
N ALA A 24 -3.81 8.42 -19.03
CA ALA A 24 -2.53 8.82 -18.47
C ALA A 24 -1.36 8.29 -19.31
N ARG A 25 -0.26 9.01 -19.36
CA ARG A 25 0.98 8.57 -20.01
C ARG A 25 1.78 7.64 -19.09
N CYS A 26 1.81 7.97 -17.79
CA CYS A 26 2.52 7.20 -16.76
C CYS A 26 1.57 6.91 -15.59
N VAL A 27 1.35 5.62 -15.28
CA VAL A 27 0.53 5.15 -14.16
C VAL A 27 1.40 4.32 -13.23
N LEU A 28 1.45 4.71 -11.96
CA LEU A 28 2.06 3.94 -10.89
C LEU A 28 0.96 3.26 -10.08
N GLY A 29 0.87 1.94 -10.15
CA GLY A 29 0.00 1.13 -9.30
C GLY A 29 0.74 0.65 -8.05
N VAL A 30 0.11 0.75 -6.89
CA VAL A 30 0.63 0.20 -5.62
C VAL A 30 -0.51 -0.49 -4.88
N PHE A 31 -0.30 -1.75 -4.53
CA PHE A 31 -1.34 -2.62 -3.99
C PHE A 31 -0.95 -3.20 -2.63
N PRO A 32 -1.22 -2.45 -1.52
CA PRO A 32 -1.04 -2.97 -0.18
C PRO A 32 -2.14 -4.01 0.15
N GLY A 33 -1.71 -5.25 0.21
CA GLY A 33 -2.48 -6.43 0.56
C GLY A 33 -1.76 -7.27 1.59
N THR A 34 -1.74 -8.59 1.45
CA THR A 34 -0.96 -9.52 2.28
C THR A 34 0.51 -9.12 2.31
N GLY A 35 1.07 -8.80 1.13
CA GLY A 35 2.33 -8.08 0.92
C GLY A 35 2.07 -6.68 0.36
N ILE A 36 3.08 -6.06 -0.27
CA ILE A 36 2.94 -4.79 -0.99
C ILE A 36 3.62 -4.93 -2.35
N GLY A 37 2.80 -4.95 -3.40
CA GLY A 37 3.28 -4.97 -4.77
C GLY A 37 3.18 -3.60 -5.45
N GLY A 38 3.99 -3.40 -6.48
CA GLY A 38 3.93 -2.22 -7.34
C GLY A 38 4.11 -2.57 -8.81
N ALA A 39 3.56 -1.75 -9.69
CA ALA A 39 3.79 -1.82 -11.13
C ALA A 39 3.73 -0.42 -11.75
N CYS A 40 4.38 -0.24 -12.87
CA CYS A 40 4.35 1.01 -13.61
C CYS A 40 4.03 0.77 -15.08
N ILE A 41 3.06 1.53 -15.59
CA ILE A 41 2.74 1.59 -17.01
C ILE A 41 3.26 2.91 -17.55
N TYR A 42 4.10 2.85 -18.56
CA TYR A 42 4.61 4.03 -19.25
C TYR A 42 4.36 3.91 -20.75
N GLU A 43 3.70 4.90 -21.33
CA GLU A 43 3.32 4.91 -22.76
C GLU A 43 2.63 3.61 -23.23
N GLY A 44 1.71 3.09 -22.40
CA GLY A 44 0.94 1.89 -22.72
C GLY A 44 1.68 0.56 -22.53
N ARG A 45 2.89 0.59 -21.97
CA ARG A 45 3.70 -0.61 -21.74
C ARG A 45 4.03 -0.77 -20.26
N ILE A 46 3.93 -1.99 -19.77
CA ILE A 46 4.41 -2.35 -18.42
C ILE A 46 5.93 -2.18 -18.42
N ILE A 47 6.46 -1.40 -17.48
CA ILE A 47 7.91 -1.34 -17.24
C ILE A 47 8.34 -2.67 -16.66
N ARG A 48 9.29 -3.31 -17.32
CA ARG A 48 9.84 -4.59 -16.89
C ARG A 48 11.36 -4.49 -16.77
N GLY A 49 11.87 -5.05 -15.69
CA GLY A 49 13.30 -5.16 -15.48
C GLY A 49 13.92 -6.27 -16.35
N ARG A 50 15.22 -6.48 -16.17
CA ARG A 50 16.00 -7.50 -16.91
C ARG A 50 15.43 -8.92 -16.75
N THR A 51 14.85 -9.23 -15.61
CA THR A 51 14.28 -10.54 -15.26
C THR A 51 12.77 -10.65 -15.55
N GLY A 52 12.16 -9.63 -16.15
CA GLY A 52 10.72 -9.58 -16.39
C GLY A 52 9.91 -9.04 -15.22
N SER A 53 10.54 -8.70 -14.08
CA SER A 53 9.94 -8.08 -12.91
C SER A 53 10.70 -6.81 -12.53
N CYS A 54 9.98 -5.80 -12.04
CA CYS A 54 10.52 -4.60 -11.40
C CYS A 54 9.43 -3.94 -10.52
N MET A 55 9.67 -2.72 -10.08
CA MET A 55 8.72 -1.96 -9.26
C MET A 55 8.37 -2.64 -7.93
N GLU A 56 9.32 -3.36 -7.36
CA GLU A 56 9.22 -4.04 -6.07
C GLU A 56 9.21 -3.02 -4.90
N ILE A 57 8.22 -2.14 -4.91
CA ILE A 57 8.09 -1.03 -3.96
C ILE A 57 7.97 -1.50 -2.51
N GLY A 58 7.39 -2.69 -2.30
CA GLY A 58 7.29 -3.33 -0.99
C GLY A 58 8.66 -3.65 -0.37
N HIS A 59 9.71 -3.77 -1.19
CA HIS A 59 11.06 -4.11 -0.75
C HIS A 59 12.02 -2.91 -0.69
N ILE A 60 11.52 -1.69 -0.95
CA ILE A 60 12.28 -0.47 -0.64
C ILE A 60 12.51 -0.39 0.87
N ARG A 61 13.76 -0.11 1.28
CA ARG A 61 14.11 0.06 2.69
C ARG A 61 13.58 1.40 3.20
N VAL A 62 12.67 1.35 4.17
CA VAL A 62 12.08 2.52 4.84
C VAL A 62 12.53 2.67 6.29
N GLU A 63 13.19 1.65 6.84
CA GLU A 63 13.82 1.64 8.17
C GLU A 63 15.21 1.01 8.07
N ALA A 64 16.26 1.71 8.52
CA ALA A 64 17.64 1.23 8.40
C ALA A 64 17.86 -0.12 9.13
N GLU A 65 17.43 -0.20 10.40
CA GLU A 65 17.55 -1.37 11.28
C GLU A 65 16.18 -2.01 11.57
N GLY A 66 15.30 -2.00 10.56
CA GLY A 66 13.93 -2.47 10.72
C GLY A 66 13.77 -3.99 10.78
N ARG A 67 12.51 -4.43 10.87
CA ARG A 67 12.11 -5.84 10.93
C ARG A 67 12.66 -6.64 9.75
N LEU A 68 12.94 -7.93 9.97
CA LEU A 68 13.28 -8.86 8.89
C LEU A 68 12.07 -9.00 7.95
N CYS A 69 12.32 -8.86 6.66
CA CYS A 69 11.34 -9.05 5.60
C CYS A 69 11.43 -10.48 5.03
N GLY A 70 10.34 -10.97 4.45
CA GLY A 70 10.30 -12.26 3.75
C GLY A 70 11.30 -12.39 2.60
N CYS A 71 11.76 -11.27 2.03
CA CYS A 71 12.82 -11.26 1.00
C CYS A 71 14.24 -11.46 1.57
N GLY A 72 14.41 -11.59 2.88
CA GLY A 72 15.71 -11.76 3.57
C GLY A 72 16.41 -10.45 3.94
N GLN A 73 15.90 -9.29 3.50
CA GLN A 73 16.44 -7.97 3.88
C GLN A 73 15.74 -7.42 5.12
N ARG A 74 16.27 -6.36 5.73
CA ARG A 74 15.67 -5.67 6.87
C ARG A 74 15.10 -4.31 6.47
N GLY A 75 14.00 -3.93 7.11
CA GLY A 75 13.43 -2.59 7.03
C GLY A 75 12.68 -2.29 5.74
N CYS A 76 12.26 -3.30 4.99
CA CYS A 76 11.42 -3.14 3.81
C CYS A 76 10.05 -2.53 4.18
N LEU A 77 9.46 -1.76 3.27
CA LEU A 77 8.11 -1.22 3.44
C LEU A 77 7.09 -2.30 3.79
N GLU A 78 7.14 -3.45 3.12
CA GLU A 78 6.25 -4.58 3.35
C GLU A 78 6.31 -5.09 4.79
N SER A 79 7.49 -5.13 5.40
CA SER A 79 7.66 -5.61 6.79
C SER A 79 7.05 -4.70 7.86
N VAL A 80 6.61 -3.49 7.47
CA VAL A 80 6.04 -2.48 8.40
C VAL A 80 4.69 -1.91 7.98
N ALA A 81 4.25 -2.14 6.74
CA ALA A 81 3.04 -1.51 6.22
C ALA A 81 2.12 -2.46 5.43
N SER A 82 2.50 -3.72 5.23
CA SER A 82 1.58 -4.74 4.68
C SER A 82 0.47 -5.09 5.66
N ARG A 83 -0.61 -5.70 5.16
CA ARG A 83 -1.68 -6.20 6.03
C ARG A 83 -1.16 -7.15 7.11
N LEU A 84 -0.23 -8.04 6.76
CA LEU A 84 0.36 -8.95 7.75
C LEU A 84 1.13 -8.20 8.83
N ALA A 85 1.90 -7.19 8.46
CA ALA A 85 2.64 -6.35 9.42
C ALA A 85 1.69 -5.58 10.34
N ILE A 86 0.63 -5.00 9.79
CA ILE A 86 -0.43 -4.31 10.53
C ILE A 86 -1.13 -5.28 11.47
N SER A 87 -1.50 -6.49 10.99
CA SER A 87 -2.18 -7.50 11.81
C SER A 87 -1.32 -7.95 12.99
N ALA A 88 -0.01 -8.15 12.77
CA ALA A 88 0.92 -8.53 13.83
C ALA A 88 1.07 -7.41 14.89
N GLU A 89 1.15 -6.15 14.47
CA GLU A 89 1.22 -5.00 15.38
C GLU A 89 -0.08 -4.80 16.16
N ALA A 90 -1.22 -4.98 15.50
CA ALA A 90 -2.55 -4.94 16.12
C ALA A 90 -2.73 -6.07 17.14
N ALA A 91 -2.32 -7.30 16.83
CA ALA A 91 -2.35 -8.42 17.76
C ALA A 91 -1.46 -8.17 19.00
N ALA A 92 -0.26 -7.59 18.79
CA ALA A 92 0.62 -7.20 19.89
C ALA A 92 -0.01 -6.11 20.78
N ALA A 93 -0.73 -5.15 20.21
CA ALA A 93 -1.46 -4.13 20.96
C ALA A 93 -2.58 -4.77 21.81
N VAL A 94 -3.36 -5.68 21.21
CA VAL A 94 -4.40 -6.44 21.94
C VAL A 94 -3.79 -7.27 23.09
N TYR A 95 -2.65 -7.92 22.88
CA TYR A 95 -1.95 -8.67 23.91
C TYR A 95 -1.54 -7.79 25.10
N ARG A 96 -1.16 -6.53 24.87
CA ARG A 96 -0.86 -5.55 25.92
C ARG A 96 -2.10 -4.99 26.63
N GLY A 97 -3.31 -5.40 26.21
CA GLY A 97 -4.58 -4.93 26.78
C GLY A 97 -5.15 -3.69 26.09
N GLU A 98 -4.54 -3.24 24.99
CA GLU A 98 -4.99 -2.16 24.13
C GLU A 98 -5.97 -2.69 23.04
N GLY A 99 -6.58 -1.83 22.23
CA GLY A 99 -7.40 -2.24 21.10
C GLY A 99 -8.67 -3.01 21.50
N ALA A 100 -9.48 -2.44 22.36
CA ALA A 100 -10.64 -3.11 22.98
C ALA A 100 -11.67 -3.62 21.95
N ALA A 101 -11.89 -2.92 20.85
CA ALA A 101 -12.83 -3.36 19.83
C ALA A 101 -12.24 -4.52 19.03
N LEU A 102 -10.98 -4.45 18.62
CA LEU A 102 -10.31 -5.56 17.93
C LEU A 102 -10.24 -6.82 18.80
N ARG A 103 -9.97 -6.66 20.11
CA ARG A 103 -9.97 -7.79 21.06
C ARG A 103 -11.28 -8.55 21.05
N ARG A 104 -12.42 -7.85 20.97
CA ARG A 104 -13.75 -8.50 20.89
C ARG A 104 -14.01 -9.15 19.54
N LEU A 105 -13.46 -8.62 18.46
CA LEU A 105 -13.71 -9.10 17.09
C LEU A 105 -12.84 -10.29 16.69
N ALA A 106 -11.58 -10.29 17.10
CA ALA A 106 -10.58 -11.26 16.62
C ALA A 106 -9.57 -11.70 17.69
N GLY A 107 -9.57 -11.05 18.87
CA GLY A 107 -8.51 -11.30 19.86
C GLY A 107 -7.12 -11.05 19.26
N THR A 108 -6.21 -12.00 19.45
CA THR A 108 -4.85 -11.98 18.89
C THR A 108 -4.68 -12.96 17.73
N ASP A 109 -5.75 -13.54 17.22
CA ASP A 109 -5.70 -14.48 16.10
C ASP A 109 -5.43 -13.76 14.79
N LEU A 110 -4.20 -13.94 14.27
CA LEU A 110 -3.76 -13.31 13.00
C LEU A 110 -4.59 -13.76 11.80
N SER A 111 -5.20 -14.96 11.83
CA SER A 111 -6.04 -15.44 10.74
C SER A 111 -7.36 -14.68 10.65
N GLU A 112 -7.81 -14.10 11.76
CA GLU A 112 -9.04 -13.32 11.88
C GLU A 112 -8.81 -11.80 11.78
N ILE A 113 -7.57 -11.33 12.00
CA ILE A 113 -7.22 -9.91 11.85
C ILE A 113 -6.97 -9.58 10.38
N LYS A 114 -8.05 -9.50 9.60
CA LYS A 114 -8.08 -9.14 8.17
C LYS A 114 -8.40 -7.65 8.00
N SER A 115 -8.23 -7.14 6.78
CA SER A 115 -8.54 -5.73 6.47
C SER A 115 -9.95 -5.30 6.91
N GLY A 116 -10.96 -6.14 6.65
CA GLY A 116 -12.34 -5.88 7.08
C GLY A 116 -12.52 -5.89 8.59
N THR A 117 -11.78 -6.71 9.34
CA THR A 117 -11.81 -6.75 10.81
C THR A 117 -11.18 -5.49 11.40
N LEU A 118 -10.04 -5.05 10.84
CA LEU A 118 -9.41 -3.78 11.20
C LEU A 118 -10.36 -2.59 10.96
N ALA A 119 -11.00 -2.55 9.78
CA ALA A 119 -11.99 -1.52 9.45
C ALA A 119 -13.17 -1.49 10.44
N LYS A 120 -13.69 -2.66 10.83
CA LYS A 120 -14.77 -2.77 11.83
C LYS A 120 -14.32 -2.27 13.21
N ALA A 121 -13.09 -2.59 13.64
CA ALA A 121 -12.54 -2.11 14.90
C ALA A 121 -12.41 -0.58 14.91
N ILE A 122 -11.88 0.01 13.84
CA ILE A 122 -11.77 1.45 13.67
C ILE A 122 -13.14 2.12 13.69
N LYS A 123 -14.11 1.57 12.94
CA LYS A 123 -15.48 2.08 12.92
C LYS A 123 -16.16 2.02 14.30
N ALA A 124 -15.75 1.07 15.15
CA ALA A 124 -16.19 0.97 16.55
C ALA A 124 -15.43 1.90 17.50
N GLY A 125 -14.59 2.80 17.00
CA GLY A 125 -13.87 3.80 17.79
C GLY A 125 -12.53 3.31 18.37
N ASP A 126 -11.93 2.25 17.83
CA ASP A 126 -10.64 1.73 18.31
C ASP A 126 -9.48 2.61 17.81
N SER A 127 -9.15 3.63 18.59
CA SER A 127 -8.12 4.61 18.24
C SER A 127 -6.72 4.03 18.16
N VAL A 128 -6.43 2.94 18.87
CA VAL A 128 -5.11 2.27 18.81
C VAL A 128 -4.95 1.59 17.45
N ILE A 129 -5.97 0.84 17.03
CA ILE A 129 -5.95 0.17 15.71
C ILE A 129 -5.96 1.19 14.59
N GLU A 130 -6.71 2.29 14.73
CA GLU A 130 -6.68 3.39 13.77
C GLU A 130 -5.29 4.01 13.64
N ALA A 131 -4.59 4.26 14.74
CA ALA A 131 -3.25 4.81 14.74
C ALA A 131 -2.24 3.89 14.03
N ILE A 132 -2.32 2.57 14.25
CA ILE A 132 -1.49 1.57 13.57
C ILE A 132 -1.72 1.63 12.05
N VAL A 133 -2.98 1.62 11.61
CA VAL A 133 -3.31 1.66 10.18
C VAL A 133 -2.90 3.00 9.55
N ARG A 134 -3.12 4.13 10.22
CA ARG A 134 -2.67 5.45 9.75
C ARG A 134 -1.16 5.52 9.58
N ASN A 135 -0.41 4.98 10.55
CA ASN A 135 1.05 4.95 10.45
C ASN A 135 1.52 4.12 9.25
N ALA A 136 0.91 2.95 9.00
CA ALA A 136 1.20 2.13 7.83
C ALA A 136 0.87 2.88 6.52
N ALA A 137 -0.30 3.50 6.43
CA ALA A 137 -0.71 4.30 5.26
C ALA A 137 0.25 5.47 5.00
N ARG A 138 0.69 6.16 6.05
CA ARG A 138 1.71 7.21 5.94
C ARG A 138 3.04 6.67 5.40
N ARG A 139 3.50 5.49 5.87
CA ARG A 139 4.73 4.84 5.38
C ARG A 139 4.62 4.45 3.91
N ILE A 140 3.46 3.93 3.48
CA ILE A 140 3.17 3.67 2.08
C ILE A 140 3.29 4.96 1.28
N GLY A 141 2.66 6.04 1.74
CA GLY A 141 2.73 7.34 1.07
C GLY A 141 4.15 7.89 0.96
N LEU A 142 5.00 7.73 1.98
CA LEU A 142 6.40 8.16 1.92
C LEU A 142 7.20 7.37 0.87
N ALA A 143 7.02 6.05 0.78
CA ALA A 143 7.69 5.23 -0.23
C ALA A 143 7.16 5.55 -1.65
N VAL A 144 5.85 5.78 -1.78
CA VAL A 144 5.27 6.25 -3.05
C VAL A 144 5.81 7.61 -3.46
N ALA A 145 6.05 8.53 -2.51
CA ALA A 145 6.65 9.83 -2.80
C ALA A 145 8.06 9.70 -3.40
N ASP A 146 8.85 8.74 -2.93
CA ASP A 146 10.18 8.46 -3.50
C ASP A 146 10.02 7.94 -4.95
N ALA A 147 9.05 7.05 -5.22
CA ALA A 147 8.74 6.60 -6.56
C ALA A 147 8.20 7.73 -7.47
N VAL A 148 7.39 8.66 -6.93
CA VAL A 148 6.93 9.87 -7.66
C VAL A 148 8.10 10.74 -8.07
N ASN A 149 9.11 10.91 -7.22
CA ASN A 149 10.32 11.66 -7.57
C ASN A 149 11.17 10.99 -8.67
N LEU A 150 11.08 9.67 -8.83
CA LEU A 150 11.83 8.92 -9.82
C LEU A 150 11.10 8.82 -11.17
N LEU A 151 9.77 8.70 -11.15
CA LEU A 151 8.96 8.35 -12.31
C LEU A 151 8.09 9.50 -12.83
N ALA A 152 7.82 10.52 -11.99
CA ALA A 152 6.90 11.62 -12.27
C ALA A 152 5.58 11.12 -12.92
N PRO A 153 4.81 10.21 -12.27
CA PRO A 153 3.61 9.65 -12.86
C PRO A 153 2.48 10.68 -12.92
N ASP A 154 1.61 10.57 -13.93
CA ASP A 154 0.38 11.35 -14.02
C ASP A 154 -0.64 10.91 -12.96
N VAL A 155 -0.66 9.58 -12.70
CA VAL A 155 -1.62 8.95 -11.80
C VAL A 155 -0.91 7.93 -10.91
N VAL A 156 -1.19 7.99 -9.61
CA VAL A 156 -0.91 6.93 -8.64
C VAL A 156 -2.23 6.25 -8.31
N VAL A 157 -2.32 4.96 -8.60
CA VAL A 157 -3.47 4.10 -8.24
C VAL A 157 -3.09 3.30 -6.99
N LEU A 158 -3.87 3.45 -5.93
CA LEU A 158 -3.73 2.65 -4.72
C LEU A 158 -4.88 1.63 -4.67
N GLY A 159 -4.55 0.34 -4.64
CA GLY A 159 -5.54 -0.72 -4.62
C GLY A 159 -5.28 -1.76 -3.53
N GLY A 160 -5.95 -2.91 -3.66
CA GLY A 160 -5.82 -4.04 -2.73
C GLY A 160 -6.64 -3.91 -1.45
N GLY A 161 -6.73 -5.03 -0.74
CA GLY A 161 -7.71 -5.21 0.32
C GLY A 161 -7.62 -4.26 1.52
N LEU A 162 -6.49 -3.57 1.76
CA LEU A 162 -6.41 -2.50 2.76
C LEU A 162 -7.13 -1.24 2.28
N VAL A 163 -6.93 -0.87 1.01
CA VAL A 163 -7.56 0.32 0.41
C VAL A 163 -9.06 0.09 0.26
N GLU A 164 -9.47 -1.08 -0.24
CA GLU A 164 -10.89 -1.46 -0.39
C GLU A 164 -11.66 -1.41 0.94
N ALA A 165 -11.02 -1.87 2.03
CA ALA A 165 -11.66 -1.89 3.36
C ALA A 165 -11.70 -0.49 4.02
N MET A 166 -10.75 0.40 3.71
CA MET A 166 -10.57 1.69 4.40
C MET A 166 -10.10 2.78 3.43
N PRO A 167 -10.83 3.04 2.33
CA PRO A 167 -10.33 3.90 1.25
C PRO A 167 -9.99 5.31 1.71
N GLU A 168 -10.88 5.96 2.44
CA GLU A 168 -10.68 7.36 2.88
C GLU A 168 -9.49 7.51 3.81
N LEU A 169 -9.31 6.57 4.75
CA LEU A 169 -8.21 6.58 5.70
C LEU A 169 -6.88 6.37 4.98
N ILE A 170 -6.79 5.30 4.19
CA ILE A 170 -5.53 4.94 3.49
C ILE A 170 -5.15 6.01 2.47
N LEU A 171 -6.08 6.41 1.60
CA LEU A 171 -5.83 7.45 0.59
C LEU A 171 -5.54 8.81 1.23
N GLY A 172 -6.25 9.17 2.28
CA GLY A 172 -6.06 10.44 2.98
C GLY A 172 -4.65 10.57 3.56
N GLU A 173 -4.18 9.55 4.29
CA GLU A 173 -2.85 9.55 4.89
C GLU A 173 -1.74 9.41 3.84
N ALA A 174 -1.92 8.53 2.84
CA ALA A 174 -0.96 8.37 1.76
C ALA A 174 -0.80 9.66 0.95
N ARG A 175 -1.91 10.32 0.58
CA ARG A 175 -1.89 11.59 -0.17
C ARG A 175 -1.16 12.68 0.60
N LYS A 176 -1.43 12.84 1.90
CA LYS A 176 -0.71 13.80 2.75
C LYS A 176 0.80 13.54 2.73
N ALA A 177 1.21 12.28 2.86
CA ALA A 177 2.61 11.89 2.88
C ALA A 177 3.27 12.11 1.50
N ILE A 178 2.61 11.72 0.41
CA ILE A 178 3.11 11.93 -0.96
C ILE A 178 3.31 13.41 -1.23
N CYS A 179 2.27 14.23 -1.04
CA CYS A 179 2.33 15.67 -1.32
C CYS A 179 3.27 16.43 -0.37
N GLY A 180 3.50 15.90 0.84
CA GLY A 180 4.42 16.50 1.81
C GLY A 180 5.89 16.17 1.56
N ARG A 181 6.21 15.09 0.82
CA ARG A 181 7.59 14.60 0.61
C ARG A 181 8.07 14.71 -0.84
N ALA A 182 7.24 14.43 -1.82
CA ALA A 182 7.63 14.51 -3.21
C ALA A 182 7.84 15.97 -3.66
N MET A 183 8.62 16.16 -4.70
CA MET A 183 8.88 17.49 -5.28
C MET A 183 7.57 18.15 -5.70
N LYS A 184 7.38 19.41 -5.35
CA LYS A 184 6.16 20.17 -5.67
C LYS A 184 5.86 20.20 -7.16
N ALA A 185 6.88 20.21 -8.01
CA ALA A 185 6.74 20.16 -9.46
C ALA A 185 6.01 18.89 -9.94
N PHE A 186 6.16 17.77 -9.22
CA PHE A 186 5.53 16.49 -9.57
C PHE A 186 4.19 16.25 -8.85
N THR A 187 3.90 17.02 -7.79
CA THR A 187 2.66 16.84 -7.02
C THR A 187 1.56 17.83 -7.37
N LYS A 188 1.84 18.84 -8.20
CA LYS A 188 0.89 19.89 -8.54
C LYS A 188 -0.37 19.35 -9.23
N ASP A 189 -0.19 18.45 -10.19
CA ASP A 189 -1.27 17.93 -11.04
C ASP A 189 -1.43 16.40 -10.95
N ILE A 190 -0.68 15.75 -10.04
CA ILE A 190 -0.75 14.29 -9.86
C ILE A 190 -2.12 13.86 -9.33
N LYS A 191 -2.69 12.83 -9.93
CA LYS A 191 -3.89 12.17 -9.41
C LYS A 191 -3.48 11.02 -8.49
N ILE A 192 -4.04 10.98 -7.28
CA ILE A 192 -3.85 9.87 -6.34
C ILE A 192 -5.25 9.33 -6.06
N VAL A 193 -5.54 8.14 -6.54
CA VAL A 193 -6.90 7.59 -6.63
C VAL A 193 -6.94 6.13 -6.18
N PRO A 194 -8.10 5.63 -5.72
CA PRO A 194 -8.26 4.19 -5.51
C PRO A 194 -8.32 3.47 -6.85
N ALA A 195 -8.04 2.16 -6.83
CA ALA A 195 -8.36 1.24 -7.93
C ALA A 195 -9.87 1.12 -8.10
N GLU A 196 -10.32 0.93 -9.36
CA GLU A 196 -11.74 0.74 -9.76
C GLU A 196 -12.08 -0.73 -10.03
#